data_9162f19805b80c1c55fd55b000f8b234
#
_entry.id   9162f19805b80c1c55fd55b000f8b234
#
_cell.length_a   1.000
_cell.length_b   1.000
_cell.length_c   1.000
_cell.angle_alpha   90.00
_cell.angle_beta   90.00
_cell.angle_gamma   90.00
#
_symmetry.space_group_name_H-M   'P 1'
#
loop_
_entity.id
_entity.type
_entity.pdbx_description
1 polymer ?
#
loop_
_entity_poly.entity_id
_entity_poly.type
_entity_poly.pdbx_seq_one_letter_code
_entity_poly.pdbx_strand_id
1 'polypeptide(L)'
;MGSKRIYLSPSNQPANAYAVGNTNEKVQMEDLAKRIKAILDSEYECETVMATLSMGIGYNERPKEAKDKGCEVYIAIHSNAGGAGKACGAVAFYHPNQAIGKTLAASIVKELNAICPIKSNRTSAVQSGMAPFNGQGYAEIRNPYNRGLIAVLAETDFHDHPKLAQWIISNKDAIARAYVAAIVSALGITKKKSEAPAGKKLYKVQVGAYSVKANAEAQLAKLKAAGFDGYIKYE
;
A
#
# COMPACT_ATOMS: atom_id res chain seq x y z
N MET A 1 16.89 -5.65 -14.67
CA MET A 1 15.76 -4.72 -14.89
C MET A 1 15.93 -3.59 -13.90
N GLY A 2 15.73 -2.32 -14.31
CA GLY A 2 15.84 -1.18 -13.39
C GLY A 2 14.80 -1.25 -12.27
N SER A 3 15.09 -0.61 -11.14
CA SER A 3 14.16 -0.50 -10.02
C SER A 3 12.87 0.19 -10.47
N LYS A 4 11.71 -0.36 -10.11
CA LYS A 4 10.40 0.25 -10.40
C LYS A 4 10.28 1.57 -9.64
N ARG A 5 9.87 2.64 -10.33
CA ARG A 5 9.60 3.93 -9.71
C ARG A 5 8.10 4.22 -9.70
N ILE A 6 7.54 4.39 -8.50
CA ILE A 6 6.11 4.49 -8.24
C ILE A 6 5.77 5.88 -7.71
N TYR A 7 4.80 6.53 -8.32
CA TYR A 7 4.27 7.81 -7.85
C TYR A 7 3.02 7.60 -7.01
N LEU A 8 3.02 8.11 -5.78
CA LEU A 8 1.89 8.09 -4.85
C LEU A 8 1.22 9.46 -4.84
N SER A 9 -0.02 9.51 -5.27
CA SER A 9 -0.86 10.71 -5.34
C SER A 9 -2.01 10.63 -4.33
N PRO A 10 -1.79 11.01 -3.06
CA PRO A 10 -2.89 11.05 -2.10
C PRO A 10 -3.93 12.09 -2.47
N SER A 11 -5.18 11.83 -2.10
CA SER A 11 -6.29 12.78 -2.30
C SER A 11 -5.94 14.19 -1.79
N ASN A 12 -6.34 15.19 -2.55
CA ASN A 12 -6.21 16.60 -2.18
C ASN A 12 -7.60 17.25 -2.00
N GLN A 13 -8.51 16.55 -1.34
CA GLN A 13 -9.91 16.96 -1.15
C GLN A 13 -10.18 17.26 0.34
N PRO A 14 -9.84 18.47 0.84
CA PRO A 14 -10.05 18.82 2.24
C PRO A 14 -11.54 19.04 2.59
N ALA A 15 -12.40 19.26 1.60
CA ALA A 15 -13.83 19.40 1.79
C ALA A 15 -14.56 18.09 2.08
N ASN A 16 -13.93 16.95 1.77
CA ASN A 16 -14.50 15.62 1.99
C ASN A 16 -14.29 15.20 3.46
N ALA A 17 -15.23 15.63 4.32
CA ALA A 17 -15.18 15.33 5.74
C ALA A 17 -15.48 13.86 6.00
N TYR A 18 -14.74 13.26 6.94
CA TYR A 18 -15.03 11.92 7.46
C TYR A 18 -16.25 11.98 8.41
N ALA A 19 -17.03 10.90 8.41
CA ALA A 19 -18.21 10.79 9.29
C ALA A 19 -17.85 10.85 10.79
N VAL A 20 -16.60 10.62 11.16
CA VAL A 20 -16.09 10.72 12.54
C VAL A 20 -14.65 11.27 12.55
N GLY A 21 -14.18 11.67 13.74
CA GLY A 21 -12.76 12.02 13.96
C GLY A 21 -12.38 13.46 13.62
N ASN A 22 -13.35 14.32 13.28
CA ASN A 22 -13.09 15.72 12.91
C ASN A 22 -11.91 15.89 11.94
N THR A 23 -11.91 15.12 10.88
CA THR A 23 -10.85 15.02 9.88
C THR A 23 -11.44 14.94 8.48
N ASN A 24 -10.59 14.86 7.47
CA ASN A 24 -11.00 14.83 6.06
C ASN A 24 -10.13 13.88 5.24
N GLU A 25 -10.55 13.64 4.02
CA GLU A 25 -9.91 12.72 3.09
C GLU A 25 -8.44 13.10 2.82
N LYS A 26 -8.16 14.38 2.58
CA LYS A 26 -6.79 14.85 2.33
C LYS A 26 -5.83 14.44 3.45
N VAL A 27 -6.18 14.76 4.70
CA VAL A 27 -5.34 14.45 5.88
C VAL A 27 -5.11 12.94 6.01
N GLN A 28 -6.17 12.15 5.87
CA GLN A 28 -6.11 10.71 6.09
C GLN A 28 -5.35 9.99 4.98
N MET A 29 -5.54 10.39 3.73
CA MET A 29 -4.87 9.75 2.59
C MET A 29 -3.41 10.19 2.46
N GLU A 30 -3.08 11.42 2.86
CA GLU A 30 -1.68 11.87 2.92
C GLU A 30 -0.87 11.10 3.97
N ASP A 31 -1.42 10.87 5.17
CA ASP A 31 -0.78 10.03 6.19
C ASP A 31 -0.63 8.57 5.71
N LEU A 32 -1.68 8.01 5.08
CA LEU A 32 -1.62 6.67 4.52
C LEU A 32 -0.53 6.54 3.44
N ALA A 33 -0.45 7.49 2.50
CA ALA A 33 0.55 7.47 1.45
C ALA A 33 1.99 7.58 2.00
N LYS A 34 2.22 8.36 3.05
CA LYS A 34 3.52 8.44 3.76
C LYS A 34 3.94 7.07 4.33
N ARG A 35 2.99 6.33 4.92
CA ARG A 35 3.26 4.99 5.45
C ARG A 35 3.55 3.97 4.36
N ILE A 36 2.77 3.98 3.27
CA ILE A 36 3.01 3.13 2.09
C ILE A 36 4.42 3.38 1.55
N LYS A 37 4.79 4.67 1.36
CA LYS A 37 6.13 5.06 0.92
C LYS A 37 7.21 4.53 1.84
N ALA A 38 7.08 4.74 3.15
CA ALA A 38 8.08 4.33 4.12
C ALA A 38 8.32 2.81 4.09
N ILE A 39 7.27 1.99 3.95
CA ILE A 39 7.40 0.53 3.86
C ILE A 39 8.05 0.12 2.53
N LEU A 40 7.58 0.67 1.41
CA LEU A 40 8.14 0.34 0.09
C LEU A 40 9.63 0.69 0.01
N ASP A 41 10.00 1.90 0.40
CA ASP A 41 11.38 2.37 0.33
C ASP A 41 12.31 1.62 1.29
N SER A 42 11.82 1.17 2.45
CA SER A 42 12.66 0.46 3.41
C SER A 42 12.79 -1.04 3.14
N GLU A 43 11.72 -1.68 2.65
CA GLU A 43 11.63 -3.13 2.58
C GLU A 43 11.78 -3.71 1.16
N TYR A 44 11.60 -2.92 0.09
CA TYR A 44 11.47 -3.44 -1.28
C TYR A 44 12.38 -2.75 -2.29
N GLU A 45 12.77 -3.49 -3.34
CA GLU A 45 13.62 -3.02 -4.45
C GLU A 45 12.83 -2.14 -5.43
N CYS A 46 12.38 -0.99 -4.95
CA CYS A 46 11.69 0.03 -5.72
C CYS A 46 12.01 1.43 -5.17
N GLU A 47 11.65 2.44 -5.92
CA GLU A 47 11.69 3.82 -5.49
C GLU A 47 10.27 4.39 -5.46
N THR A 48 9.92 5.15 -4.43
CA THR A 48 8.64 5.81 -4.36
C THR A 48 8.78 7.32 -4.33
N VAL A 49 8.01 7.98 -5.16
CA VAL A 49 7.88 9.43 -5.22
C VAL A 49 6.51 9.81 -4.70
N MET A 50 6.45 10.67 -3.72
CA MET A 50 5.20 11.23 -3.24
C MET A 50 4.90 12.55 -3.94
N ALA A 51 3.63 12.81 -4.24
CA ALA A 51 3.19 14.07 -4.83
C ALA A 51 3.63 15.26 -3.97
N THR A 52 4.27 16.24 -4.59
CA THR A 52 4.68 17.50 -3.96
C THR A 52 3.81 18.67 -4.44
N LEU A 53 3.17 18.52 -5.60
CA LEU A 53 2.33 19.53 -6.22
C LEU A 53 0.85 19.32 -5.89
N SER A 54 0.06 20.38 -6.04
CA SER A 54 -1.40 20.28 -6.12
C SER A 54 -1.81 19.53 -7.39
N MET A 55 -3.09 19.17 -7.51
CA MET A 55 -3.60 18.54 -8.74
C MET A 55 -3.52 19.47 -9.96
N GLY A 56 -3.58 20.79 -9.74
CA GLY A 56 -3.58 21.81 -10.78
C GLY A 56 -4.86 21.80 -11.63
N ILE A 57 -4.88 22.68 -12.61
CA ILE A 57 -6.01 22.81 -13.56
C ILE A 57 -6.11 21.51 -14.39
N GLY A 58 -7.30 20.95 -14.45
CA GLY A 58 -7.57 19.72 -15.20
C GLY A 58 -6.82 18.49 -14.68
N TYR A 59 -6.32 18.52 -13.46
CA TYR A 59 -5.61 17.42 -12.82
C TYR A 59 -4.35 16.97 -13.57
N ASN A 60 -3.59 17.92 -14.09
CA ASN A 60 -2.42 17.65 -14.94
C ASN A 60 -1.07 17.76 -14.24
N GLU A 61 -0.98 18.51 -13.14
CA GLU A 61 0.30 18.82 -12.50
C GLU A 61 1.00 17.58 -11.94
N ARG A 62 0.28 16.75 -11.18
CA ARG A 62 0.83 15.53 -10.60
C ARG A 62 1.19 14.46 -11.64
N PRO A 63 0.37 14.17 -12.66
CA PRO A 63 0.78 13.29 -13.74
C PRO A 63 2.02 13.76 -14.49
N LYS A 64 2.16 15.10 -14.66
CA LYS A 64 3.37 15.69 -15.24
C LYS A 64 4.57 15.50 -14.31
N GLU A 65 4.44 15.83 -13.03
CA GLU A 65 5.47 15.60 -12.01
C GLU A 65 5.94 14.14 -11.98
N ALA A 66 5.00 13.19 -12.00
CA ALA A 66 5.32 11.77 -12.02
C ALA A 66 6.16 11.38 -13.25
N LYS A 67 5.80 11.88 -14.42
CA LYS A 67 6.54 11.64 -15.66
C LYS A 67 7.92 12.27 -15.62
N ASP A 68 8.02 13.53 -15.20
CA ASP A 68 9.28 14.27 -15.13
C ASP A 68 10.27 13.62 -14.14
N LYS A 69 9.73 13.00 -13.08
CA LYS A 69 10.52 12.23 -12.10
C LYS A 69 10.80 10.77 -12.54
N GLY A 70 10.45 10.40 -13.76
CA GLY A 70 10.73 9.08 -14.33
C GLY A 70 9.94 7.94 -13.70
N CYS A 71 8.77 8.22 -13.13
CA CYS A 71 7.90 7.16 -12.62
C CYS A 71 7.28 6.35 -13.76
N GLU A 72 7.00 5.08 -13.48
CA GLU A 72 6.33 4.15 -14.40
C GLU A 72 4.87 3.93 -13.99
N VAL A 73 4.58 4.06 -12.69
CA VAL A 73 3.28 3.77 -12.09
C VAL A 73 2.77 5.00 -11.34
N TYR A 74 1.50 5.31 -11.51
CA TYR A 74 0.78 6.37 -10.81
C TYR A 74 -0.37 5.76 -10.03
N ILE A 75 -0.35 5.90 -8.71
CA ILE A 75 -1.39 5.40 -7.81
C ILE A 75 -2.04 6.60 -7.12
N ALA A 76 -3.27 6.93 -7.48
CA ALA A 76 -4.11 7.86 -6.75
C ALA A 76 -4.73 7.12 -5.55
N ILE A 77 -4.55 7.68 -4.35
CA ILE A 77 -4.98 7.06 -3.10
C ILE A 77 -6.07 7.92 -2.48
N HIS A 78 -7.28 7.41 -2.51
CA HIS A 78 -8.50 8.08 -2.07
C HIS A 78 -9.28 7.27 -1.03
N SER A 79 -10.29 7.88 -0.46
CA SER A 79 -11.36 7.20 0.26
C SER A 79 -12.71 7.71 -0.23
N ASN A 80 -13.64 6.79 -0.42
CA ASN A 80 -14.90 7.00 -1.12
C ASN A 80 -15.97 7.66 -0.24
N ALA A 81 -16.97 8.23 -0.90
CA ALA A 81 -18.19 8.76 -0.29
C ALA A 81 -19.39 8.55 -1.21
N GLY A 82 -20.60 8.93 -0.75
CA GLY A 82 -21.83 8.86 -1.53
C GLY A 82 -22.64 7.58 -1.30
N GLY A 83 -22.23 6.76 -0.32
CA GLY A 83 -22.97 5.56 0.10
C GLY A 83 -24.02 5.81 1.18
N ALA A 84 -24.26 7.07 1.56
CA ALA A 84 -25.17 7.45 2.63
C ALA A 84 -24.94 6.66 3.95
N GLY A 85 -23.68 6.36 4.27
CA GLY A 85 -23.27 5.57 5.42
C GLY A 85 -23.60 4.08 5.34
N LYS A 86 -23.95 3.55 4.15
CA LYS A 86 -24.33 2.14 3.94
C LYS A 86 -23.40 1.39 3.00
N ALA A 87 -22.67 2.11 2.16
CA ALA A 87 -21.72 1.49 1.24
C ALA A 87 -20.47 1.06 2.00
N CYS A 88 -19.91 -0.09 1.61
CA CYS A 88 -18.67 -0.63 2.16
C CYS A 88 -17.91 -1.45 1.14
N GLY A 89 -16.58 -1.50 1.30
CA GLY A 89 -15.66 -2.22 0.46
C GLY A 89 -14.82 -1.31 -0.44
N ALA A 90 -13.56 -1.65 -0.57
CA ALA A 90 -12.63 -0.96 -1.46
C ALA A 90 -13.10 -1.03 -2.92
N VAL A 91 -12.82 0.03 -3.67
CA VAL A 91 -13.07 0.11 -5.11
C VAL A 91 -11.79 0.60 -5.78
N ALA A 92 -11.45 0.07 -6.95
CA ALA A 92 -10.34 0.59 -7.72
C ALA A 92 -10.65 0.70 -9.21
N PHE A 93 -10.11 1.75 -9.80
CA PHE A 93 -10.26 2.09 -11.21
C PHE A 93 -8.92 1.99 -11.92
N TYR A 94 -8.97 1.54 -13.17
CA TYR A 94 -7.80 1.38 -14.03
C TYR A 94 -8.10 1.85 -15.45
N HIS A 95 -7.06 2.12 -16.25
CA HIS A 95 -7.28 2.38 -17.68
C HIS A 95 -7.48 1.06 -18.43
N PRO A 96 -8.56 0.90 -19.24
CA PRO A 96 -8.93 -0.39 -19.86
C PRO A 96 -7.86 -0.97 -20.78
N ASN A 97 -7.01 -0.14 -21.36
CA ASN A 97 -5.89 -0.57 -22.22
C ASN A 97 -4.63 -0.98 -21.42
N GLN A 98 -4.71 -1.12 -20.10
CA GLN A 98 -3.57 -1.47 -19.25
C GLN A 98 -3.87 -2.73 -18.42
N ALA A 99 -3.45 -3.90 -18.91
CA ALA A 99 -3.63 -5.16 -18.19
C ALA A 99 -2.97 -5.17 -16.81
N ILE A 100 -1.75 -4.59 -16.71
CA ILE A 100 -1.04 -4.46 -15.43
C ILE A 100 -1.77 -3.52 -14.46
N GLY A 101 -2.38 -2.44 -14.95
CA GLY A 101 -3.21 -1.54 -14.15
C GLY A 101 -4.44 -2.27 -13.59
N LYS A 102 -5.07 -3.14 -14.40
CA LYS A 102 -6.19 -3.98 -13.95
C LYS A 102 -5.76 -4.96 -12.86
N THR A 103 -4.60 -5.61 -13.03
CA THR A 103 -4.04 -6.53 -12.03
C THR A 103 -3.75 -5.81 -10.72
N LEU A 104 -3.13 -4.62 -10.77
CA LEU A 104 -2.83 -3.81 -9.59
C LEU A 104 -4.12 -3.36 -8.88
N ALA A 105 -5.13 -2.87 -9.62
CA ALA A 105 -6.42 -2.49 -9.07
C ALA A 105 -7.12 -3.66 -8.37
N ALA A 106 -7.12 -4.84 -8.99
CA ALA A 106 -7.70 -6.06 -8.42
C ALA A 106 -6.97 -6.51 -7.15
N SER A 107 -5.62 -6.45 -7.15
CA SER A 107 -4.82 -6.78 -5.97
C SER A 107 -5.09 -5.82 -4.82
N ILE A 108 -5.17 -4.51 -5.07
CA ILE A 108 -5.49 -3.50 -4.03
C ILE A 108 -6.84 -3.80 -3.39
N VAL A 109 -7.87 -4.00 -4.21
CA VAL A 109 -9.23 -4.32 -3.71
C VAL A 109 -9.22 -5.61 -2.87
N LYS A 110 -8.54 -6.65 -3.34
CA LYS A 110 -8.43 -7.92 -2.63
C LYS A 110 -7.80 -7.76 -1.25
N GLU A 111 -6.62 -7.13 -1.19
CA GLU A 111 -5.87 -7.01 0.05
C GLU A 111 -6.58 -6.08 1.07
N LEU A 112 -7.19 -4.98 0.62
CA LEU A 112 -7.97 -4.10 1.48
C LEU A 112 -9.22 -4.78 2.04
N ASN A 113 -9.99 -5.46 1.19
CA ASN A 113 -11.19 -6.18 1.64
C ASN A 113 -10.88 -7.36 2.56
N ALA A 114 -9.69 -7.95 2.47
CA ALA A 114 -9.26 -9.04 3.35
C ALA A 114 -9.05 -8.60 4.81
N ILE A 115 -8.71 -7.33 5.03
CA ILE A 115 -8.45 -6.77 6.37
C ILE A 115 -9.59 -5.88 6.89
N CYS A 116 -10.56 -5.53 6.04
CA CYS A 116 -11.68 -4.69 6.44
C CYS A 116 -12.63 -5.47 7.37
N PRO A 117 -13.07 -4.88 8.50
CA PRO A 117 -13.96 -5.55 9.45
C PRO A 117 -15.40 -5.70 8.94
N ILE A 118 -15.74 -5.00 7.87
CA ILE A 118 -17.07 -5.06 7.24
C ILE A 118 -16.94 -5.68 5.86
N LYS A 119 -17.70 -6.76 5.63
CA LYS A 119 -17.73 -7.41 4.31
C LYS A 119 -18.22 -6.44 3.23
N SER A 120 -17.46 -6.35 2.14
CA SER A 120 -17.82 -5.51 0.99
C SER A 120 -19.20 -5.84 0.45
N ASN A 121 -19.96 -4.81 0.15
CA ASN A 121 -21.24 -4.90 -0.57
C ASN A 121 -21.14 -4.39 -2.03
N ARG A 122 -19.91 -4.28 -2.56
CA ARG A 122 -19.69 -3.86 -3.96
C ARG A 122 -19.87 -5.03 -4.90
N THR A 123 -20.77 -4.86 -5.87
CA THR A 123 -20.98 -5.83 -6.96
C THR A 123 -19.94 -5.69 -8.07
N SER A 124 -19.33 -4.51 -8.20
CA SER A 124 -18.26 -4.23 -9.14
C SER A 124 -17.21 -3.35 -8.43
N ALA A 125 -16.21 -4.01 -7.89
CA ALA A 125 -15.18 -3.34 -7.10
C ALA A 125 -13.95 -2.93 -7.94
N VAL A 126 -13.74 -3.56 -9.10
CA VAL A 126 -12.65 -3.26 -10.05
C VAL A 126 -13.26 -2.82 -11.37
N GLN A 127 -13.06 -1.56 -11.76
CA GLN A 127 -13.80 -0.94 -12.83
C GLN A 127 -12.91 -0.19 -13.81
N SER A 128 -13.41 0.01 -15.04
CA SER A 128 -12.80 0.95 -15.97
C SER A 128 -12.94 2.38 -15.45
N GLY A 129 -11.80 3.06 -15.27
CA GLY A 129 -11.77 4.46 -14.91
C GLY A 129 -12.14 5.41 -16.07
N MET A 130 -12.39 4.88 -17.26
CA MET A 130 -12.78 5.66 -18.44
C MET A 130 -14.29 5.69 -18.68
N ALA A 131 -15.09 4.92 -17.92
CA ALA A 131 -16.55 4.91 -18.07
C ALA A 131 -17.26 6.15 -17.51
N PRO A 132 -16.84 6.75 -16.37
CA PRO A 132 -17.47 7.94 -15.81
C PRO A 132 -17.43 9.16 -16.75
N PHE A 133 -18.28 10.15 -16.45
CA PHE A 133 -18.34 11.45 -17.14
C PHE A 133 -18.53 11.32 -18.66
N ASN A 134 -19.54 10.52 -19.07
CA ASN A 134 -19.87 10.26 -20.48
C ASN A 134 -18.66 9.75 -21.30
N GLY A 135 -17.85 8.88 -20.70
CA GLY A 135 -16.69 8.29 -21.36
C GLY A 135 -15.42 9.15 -21.32
N GLN A 136 -15.45 10.31 -20.67
CA GLN A 136 -14.24 11.12 -20.48
C GLN A 136 -13.31 10.51 -19.41
N GLY A 137 -13.88 9.74 -18.48
CA GLY A 137 -13.17 9.06 -17.42
C GLY A 137 -12.62 9.97 -16.33
N TYR A 138 -12.12 9.36 -15.28
CA TYR A 138 -11.41 10.07 -14.22
C TYR A 138 -10.11 10.68 -14.74
N ALA A 139 -9.89 11.96 -14.45
CA ALA A 139 -8.67 12.66 -14.84
C ALA A 139 -7.40 11.99 -14.27
N GLU A 140 -7.49 11.42 -13.06
CA GLU A 140 -6.41 10.69 -12.41
C GLU A 140 -6.14 9.28 -13.00
N ILE A 141 -6.93 8.86 -13.96
CA ILE A 141 -6.67 7.68 -14.81
C ILE A 141 -6.21 8.11 -16.20
N ARG A 142 -6.97 9.00 -16.84
CA ARG A 142 -6.72 9.46 -18.21
C ARG A 142 -5.39 10.21 -18.36
N ASN A 143 -5.13 11.17 -17.46
CA ASN A 143 -3.96 12.04 -17.61
C ASN A 143 -2.63 11.33 -17.36
N PRO A 144 -2.48 10.46 -16.34
CA PRO A 144 -1.29 9.61 -16.22
C PRO A 144 -1.14 8.64 -17.40
N TYR A 145 -2.23 8.00 -17.85
CA TYR A 145 -2.19 7.10 -18.99
C TYR A 145 -1.70 7.80 -20.27
N ASN A 146 -2.19 9.00 -20.55
CA ASN A 146 -1.76 9.79 -21.72
C ASN A 146 -0.28 10.18 -21.66
N ARG A 147 0.37 10.07 -20.49
CA ARG A 147 1.82 10.27 -20.29
C ARG A 147 2.61 8.97 -20.26
N GLY A 148 1.97 7.84 -20.55
CA GLY A 148 2.59 6.53 -20.58
C GLY A 148 2.81 5.91 -19.20
N LEU A 149 2.09 6.38 -18.17
CA LEU A 149 2.13 5.80 -16.83
C LEU A 149 1.07 4.72 -16.68
N ILE A 150 1.35 3.69 -15.91
CA ILE A 150 0.34 2.75 -15.43
C ILE A 150 -0.49 3.48 -14.38
N ALA A 151 -1.80 3.62 -14.62
CA ALA A 151 -2.68 4.44 -13.80
C ALA A 151 -3.69 3.60 -13.01
N VAL A 152 -3.72 3.79 -11.70
CA VAL A 152 -4.75 3.23 -10.80
C VAL A 152 -5.24 4.32 -9.87
N LEU A 153 -6.56 4.42 -9.71
CA LEU A 153 -7.25 5.20 -8.67
C LEU A 153 -7.87 4.20 -7.69
N ALA A 154 -7.44 4.25 -6.45
CA ALA A 154 -7.87 3.34 -5.40
C ALA A 154 -8.66 4.10 -4.33
N GLU A 155 -9.89 3.65 -4.10
CA GLU A 155 -10.77 4.08 -3.03
C GLU A 155 -10.65 3.08 -1.88
N THR A 156 -9.96 3.49 -0.82
CA THR A 156 -9.59 2.62 0.32
C THR A 156 -10.80 1.97 0.98
N ASP A 157 -11.83 2.74 1.24
CA ASP A 157 -13.19 2.36 1.66
C ASP A 157 -14.03 3.64 1.81
N PHE A 158 -15.24 3.56 2.36
CA PHE A 158 -16.19 4.67 2.45
C PHE A 158 -16.02 5.48 3.75
N HIS A 159 -15.53 6.72 3.63
CA HIS A 159 -15.33 7.62 4.76
C HIS A 159 -16.62 8.30 5.27
N ASP A 160 -17.73 8.25 4.51
CA ASP A 160 -19.06 8.66 4.95
C ASP A 160 -19.79 7.60 5.79
N HIS A 161 -19.23 6.39 5.90
CA HIS A 161 -19.71 5.34 6.79
C HIS A 161 -18.96 5.42 8.15
N PRO A 162 -19.64 5.70 9.29
CA PRO A 162 -18.96 5.99 10.57
C PRO A 162 -17.97 4.91 11.03
N LYS A 163 -18.35 3.62 10.93
CA LYS A 163 -17.47 2.51 11.32
C LYS A 163 -16.24 2.38 10.42
N LEU A 164 -16.39 2.63 9.11
CA LEU A 164 -15.30 2.54 8.15
C LEU A 164 -14.38 3.76 8.25
N ALA A 165 -14.92 4.95 8.44
CA ALA A 165 -14.14 6.14 8.76
C ALA A 165 -13.26 5.92 9.99
N GLN A 166 -13.83 5.38 11.08
CA GLN A 166 -13.06 5.04 12.27
C GLN A 166 -12.01 3.96 12.00
N TRP A 167 -12.35 2.94 11.23
CA TRP A 167 -11.40 1.89 10.84
C TRP A 167 -10.23 2.46 10.04
N ILE A 168 -10.48 3.31 9.03
CA ILE A 168 -9.41 3.96 8.26
C ILE A 168 -8.50 4.79 9.16
N ILE A 169 -9.08 5.57 10.07
CA ILE A 169 -8.32 6.41 11.00
C ILE A 169 -7.40 5.57 11.89
N SER A 170 -7.91 4.46 12.43
CA SER A 170 -7.24 3.70 13.49
C SER A 170 -6.33 2.58 12.99
N ASN A 171 -6.42 2.18 11.71
CA ASN A 171 -5.71 1.00 11.17
C ASN A 171 -4.76 1.31 10.01
N LYS A 172 -4.23 2.53 9.93
CA LYS A 172 -3.40 2.96 8.80
C LYS A 172 -2.19 2.07 8.51
N ASP A 173 -1.56 1.52 9.53
CA ASP A 173 -0.41 0.63 9.32
C ASP A 173 -0.83 -0.68 8.65
N ALA A 174 -1.94 -1.27 9.06
CA ALA A 174 -2.47 -2.47 8.40
C ALA A 174 -2.92 -2.16 6.97
N ILE A 175 -3.60 -1.04 6.76
CA ILE A 175 -4.04 -0.58 5.44
C ILE A 175 -2.83 -0.30 4.53
N ALA A 176 -1.79 0.36 5.04
CA ALA A 176 -0.56 0.61 4.28
C ALA A 176 0.12 -0.70 3.87
N ARG A 177 0.19 -1.68 4.76
CA ARG A 177 0.73 -3.01 4.44
C ARG A 177 -0.11 -3.77 3.41
N ALA A 178 -1.42 -3.62 3.42
CA ALA A 178 -2.30 -4.18 2.39
C ALA A 178 -2.03 -3.55 1.01
N TYR A 179 -1.89 -2.23 0.94
CA TYR A 179 -1.46 -1.55 -0.29
C TYR A 179 -0.09 -2.04 -0.77
N VAL A 180 0.88 -2.13 0.14
CA VAL A 180 2.23 -2.62 -0.20
C VAL A 180 2.18 -4.05 -0.72
N ALA A 181 1.47 -4.95 -0.07
CA ALA A 181 1.31 -6.34 -0.52
C ALA A 181 0.72 -6.40 -1.94
N ALA A 182 -0.31 -5.61 -2.22
CA ALA A 182 -0.92 -5.50 -3.53
C ALA A 182 0.07 -4.97 -4.60
N ILE A 183 0.78 -3.89 -4.29
CA ILE A 183 1.73 -3.24 -5.20
C ILE A 183 2.88 -4.18 -5.55
N VAL A 184 3.52 -4.78 -4.56
CA VAL A 184 4.69 -5.63 -4.79
C VAL A 184 4.31 -6.91 -5.53
N SER A 185 3.16 -7.50 -5.21
CA SER A 185 2.64 -8.68 -5.90
C SER A 185 2.31 -8.38 -7.36
N ALA A 186 1.55 -7.32 -7.63
CA ALA A 186 1.11 -6.98 -8.98
C ALA A 186 2.24 -6.51 -9.90
N LEU A 187 3.25 -5.84 -9.35
CA LEU A 187 4.38 -5.29 -10.11
C LEU A 187 5.61 -6.19 -10.12
N GLY A 188 5.57 -7.34 -9.42
CA GLY A 188 6.72 -8.26 -9.33
C GLY A 188 7.93 -7.65 -8.62
N ILE A 189 7.71 -6.83 -7.59
CA ILE A 189 8.77 -6.16 -6.86
C ILE A 189 9.31 -7.10 -5.78
N THR A 190 10.63 -7.31 -5.77
CA THR A 190 11.29 -8.17 -4.79
C THR A 190 11.52 -7.44 -3.48
N LYS A 191 11.48 -8.18 -2.39
CA LYS A 191 11.87 -7.67 -1.08
C LYS A 191 13.38 -7.46 -1.06
N LYS A 192 13.85 -6.36 -0.48
CA LYS A 192 15.28 -6.14 -0.24
C LYS A 192 15.83 -7.32 0.57
N LYS A 193 16.98 -7.83 0.15
CA LYS A 193 17.71 -8.76 1.02
C LYS A 193 17.97 -8.02 2.32
N SER A 194 17.53 -8.58 3.45
CA SER A 194 17.98 -8.08 4.74
C SER A 194 19.49 -8.23 4.75
N GLU A 195 20.21 -7.17 4.50
CA GLU A 195 21.59 -7.15 4.93
C GLU A 195 21.54 -7.29 6.45
N ALA A 196 21.97 -8.42 6.96
CA ALA A 196 22.36 -8.47 8.35
C ALA A 196 23.31 -7.29 8.53
N PRO A 197 23.05 -6.37 9.49
CA PRO A 197 23.78 -5.12 9.56
C PRO A 197 25.27 -5.42 9.59
N ALA A 198 25.95 -5.11 8.49
CA ALA A 198 27.37 -5.27 8.37
C ALA A 198 28.02 -4.43 9.47
N GLY A 199 28.63 -5.08 10.44
CA GLY A 199 29.43 -4.42 11.47
C GLY A 199 28.74 -4.05 12.77
N LYS A 200 27.47 -4.32 13.02
CA LYS A 200 26.94 -4.22 14.39
C LYS A 200 27.48 -5.38 15.22
N LYS A 201 28.36 -5.06 16.16
CA LYS A 201 28.74 -6.01 17.21
C LYS A 201 27.46 -6.48 17.92
N LEU A 202 27.11 -7.74 17.72
CA LEU A 202 25.97 -8.32 18.40
C LEU A 202 26.44 -8.86 19.75
N TYR A 203 25.74 -8.52 20.79
CA TYR A 203 25.90 -9.21 22.07
C TYR A 203 25.23 -10.57 21.96
N LYS A 204 26.03 -11.64 22.05
CA LYS A 204 25.51 -13.03 22.04
C LYS A 204 25.34 -13.47 23.46
N VAL A 205 24.17 -14.02 23.79
CA VAL A 205 23.93 -14.68 25.07
C VAL A 205 24.16 -16.16 24.85
N GLN A 206 25.20 -16.71 25.47
CA GLN A 206 25.50 -18.14 25.45
C GLN A 206 24.79 -18.80 26.61
N VAL A 207 23.91 -19.78 26.32
CA VAL A 207 23.06 -20.45 27.32
C VAL A 207 23.55 -21.85 27.68
N GLY A 208 24.74 -22.23 27.21
CA GLY A 208 25.41 -23.50 27.52
C GLY A 208 26.55 -23.83 26.58
N ALA A 209 27.47 -24.65 27.01
CA ALA A 209 28.51 -25.29 26.22
C ALA A 209 28.54 -26.78 26.53
N TYR A 210 28.52 -27.62 25.51
CA TYR A 210 28.38 -29.07 25.67
C TYR A 210 29.42 -29.79 24.81
N SER A 211 30.12 -30.76 25.38
CA SER A 211 31.05 -31.62 24.66
C SER A 211 30.35 -32.69 23.81
N VAL A 212 29.07 -32.95 24.08
CA VAL A 212 28.25 -33.94 23.34
C VAL A 212 27.14 -33.21 22.58
N LYS A 213 27.09 -33.41 21.25
CA LYS A 213 26.13 -32.74 20.37
C LYS A 213 24.67 -32.95 20.80
N ALA A 214 24.30 -34.17 21.21
CA ALA A 214 22.95 -34.52 21.62
C ALA A 214 22.48 -33.69 22.83
N ASN A 215 23.39 -33.34 23.76
CA ASN A 215 23.09 -32.52 24.93
C ASN A 215 22.81 -31.07 24.51
N ALA A 216 23.55 -30.53 23.53
CA ALA A 216 23.30 -29.21 22.97
C ALA A 216 21.95 -29.14 22.24
N GLU A 217 21.61 -30.19 21.47
CA GLU A 217 20.32 -30.32 20.79
C GLU A 217 19.14 -30.39 21.78
N ALA A 218 19.30 -31.15 22.85
CA ALA A 218 18.28 -31.25 23.89
C ALA A 218 18.05 -29.90 24.61
N GLN A 219 19.12 -29.14 24.84
CA GLN A 219 19.01 -27.80 25.44
C GLN A 219 18.36 -26.81 24.47
N LEU A 220 18.70 -26.86 23.19
CA LEU A 220 18.08 -26.02 22.17
C LEU A 220 16.56 -26.30 22.04
N ALA A 221 16.16 -27.57 22.13
CA ALA A 221 14.75 -27.96 22.12
C ALA A 221 13.98 -27.37 23.31
N LYS A 222 14.57 -27.38 24.51
CA LYS A 222 13.98 -26.76 25.71
C LYS A 222 13.81 -25.24 25.56
N LEU A 223 14.80 -24.57 24.98
CA LEU A 223 14.74 -23.13 24.73
C LEU A 223 13.62 -22.78 23.72
N LYS A 224 13.51 -23.55 22.64
CA LYS A 224 12.44 -23.38 21.66
C LYS A 224 11.06 -23.61 22.25
N ALA A 225 10.90 -24.63 23.08
CA ALA A 225 9.66 -24.89 23.80
C ALA A 225 9.27 -23.76 24.77
N ALA A 226 10.27 -23.03 25.30
CA ALA A 226 10.08 -21.84 26.14
C ALA A 226 9.91 -20.53 25.33
N GLY A 227 9.80 -20.61 24.00
CA GLY A 227 9.58 -19.44 23.14
C GLY A 227 10.83 -18.67 22.73
N PHE A 228 12.03 -19.18 23.01
CA PHE A 228 13.28 -18.56 22.60
C PHE A 228 13.77 -19.15 21.28
N ASP A 229 14.19 -18.30 20.35
CA ASP A 229 14.87 -18.74 19.14
C ASP A 229 16.38 -18.91 19.41
N GLY A 230 17.03 -19.87 18.73
CA GLY A 230 18.43 -20.14 18.93
C GLY A 230 19.00 -21.16 17.94
N TYR A 231 20.33 -21.25 17.92
CA TYR A 231 21.07 -22.20 17.09
C TYR A 231 22.30 -22.74 17.82
N ILE A 232 22.77 -23.90 17.38
CA ILE A 232 24.03 -24.48 17.87
C ILE A 232 25.17 -24.02 16.96
N LYS A 233 26.23 -23.50 17.57
CA LYS A 233 27.49 -23.21 16.89
C LYS A 233 28.55 -24.16 17.43
N TYR A 234 29.27 -24.82 16.55
CA TYR A 234 30.43 -25.66 16.91
C TYR A 234 31.70 -24.83 16.71
N GLU A 235 32.53 -24.75 17.69
CA GLU A 235 33.84 -24.05 17.69
C GLU A 235 34.96 -25.01 18.05
#